data_974f015cb6f44131f94424b3f5cd9217
#
_entry.id   974f015cb6f44131f94424b3f5cd9217
#
_cell.length_a   1.000
_cell.length_b   1.000
_cell.length_c   1.000
_cell.angle_alpha   90.00
_cell.angle_beta   90.00
_cell.angle_gamma   90.00
#
_symmetry.space_group_name_H-M   'P 1'
#
loop_
_entity.id
_entity.type
_entity.pdbx_description
1 polymer ?
#
loop_
_entity_poly.entity_id
_entity_poly.type
_entity_poly.pdbx_seq_one_letter_code
_entity_poly.pdbx_strand_id
1 'polypeptide(L)'
;MLVEKVQLGDQKAFNLLVIRYQHKVASLISRYVPQGDVPDVAQEAFIKAYRAIGSFRGDSEFYTWLYRIAVNKANIYLVAQ
;
A
#
# COMPACT_ATOMS: atom_id res chain seq x y z
N MET A 1 -9.54 11.03 -11.47
CA MET A 1 -9.45 10.02 -10.40
C MET A 1 -8.29 10.32 -9.47
N LEU A 2 -8.36 9.87 -8.23
CA LEU A 2 -7.30 10.13 -7.25
C LEU A 2 -5.94 9.60 -7.68
N VAL A 3 -5.91 8.41 -8.26
CA VAL A 3 -4.65 7.79 -8.70
C VAL A 3 -3.94 8.65 -9.73
N GLU A 4 -4.68 9.17 -10.71
CA GLU A 4 -4.10 10.03 -11.72
C GLU A 4 -3.53 11.33 -11.14
N LYS A 5 -4.22 11.90 -10.14
CA LYS A 5 -3.74 13.10 -9.46
C LYS A 5 -2.43 12.83 -8.73
N VAL A 6 -2.31 11.67 -8.08
CA VAL A 6 -1.08 11.30 -7.40
C VAL A 6 0.05 11.14 -8.40
N GLN A 7 -0.22 10.52 -9.55
CA GLN A 7 0.77 10.36 -10.61
C GLN A 7 1.27 11.70 -11.14
N LEU A 8 0.44 12.74 -11.02
CA LEU A 8 0.81 14.11 -11.39
C LEU A 8 1.45 14.89 -10.23
N GLY A 9 1.69 14.23 -9.09
CA GLY A 9 2.40 14.87 -7.98
C GLY A 9 1.51 15.41 -6.87
N ASP A 10 0.21 15.11 -6.86
CA ASP A 10 -0.70 15.60 -5.83
C ASP A 10 -0.64 14.74 -4.58
N GLN A 11 0.12 15.19 -3.57
CA GLN A 11 0.25 14.47 -2.30
C GLN A 11 -1.06 14.39 -1.52
N LYS A 12 -1.92 15.40 -1.63
CA LYS A 12 -3.21 15.36 -0.94
C LYS A 12 -4.08 14.24 -1.46
N ALA A 13 -4.03 14.00 -2.78
CA ALA A 13 -4.75 12.88 -3.37
C ALA A 13 -4.21 11.55 -2.85
N PHE A 14 -2.90 11.42 -2.64
CA PHE A 14 -2.33 10.21 -2.07
C PHE A 14 -2.81 10.01 -0.63
N ASN A 15 -2.84 11.06 0.18
CA ASN A 15 -3.34 10.96 1.55
C ASN A 15 -4.79 10.46 1.59
N LEU A 16 -5.61 10.88 0.63
CA LEU A 16 -6.98 10.38 0.53
C LEU A 16 -7.02 8.90 0.18
N LEU A 17 -6.11 8.43 -0.67
CA LEU A 17 -6.00 7.00 -0.96
C LEU A 17 -5.58 6.21 0.28
N VAL A 18 -4.64 6.72 1.07
CA VAL A 18 -4.23 6.07 2.31
C VAL A 18 -5.43 5.94 3.25
N ILE A 19 -6.17 7.03 3.47
CA ILE A 19 -7.33 7.01 4.33
C ILE A 19 -8.36 5.99 3.84
N ARG A 20 -8.58 5.93 2.54
CA ARG A 20 -9.57 5.03 1.94
C ARG A 20 -9.20 3.55 2.13
N TYR A 21 -7.94 3.21 2.01
CA TYR A 21 -7.50 1.81 1.99
C TYR A 21 -6.77 1.35 3.25
N GLN A 22 -6.50 2.23 4.20
CA GLN A 22 -5.66 1.90 5.35
C GLN A 22 -6.19 0.69 6.15
N HIS A 23 -7.49 0.61 6.36
CA HIS A 23 -8.06 -0.49 7.15
C HIS A 23 -8.00 -1.81 6.39
N LYS A 24 -8.22 -1.79 5.08
CA LYS A 24 -8.14 -2.99 4.25
C LYS A 24 -6.70 -3.51 4.19
N VAL A 25 -5.74 -2.60 4.04
CA VAL A 25 -4.33 -2.96 4.00
C VAL A 25 -3.88 -3.51 5.36
N ALA A 26 -4.26 -2.85 6.45
CA ALA A 26 -3.92 -3.32 7.79
C ALA A 26 -4.52 -4.69 8.07
N SER A 27 -5.78 -4.90 7.71
CA SER A 27 -6.45 -6.18 7.87
C SER A 27 -5.74 -7.29 7.09
N LEU A 28 -5.33 -6.99 5.87
CA LEU A 28 -4.59 -7.94 5.05
C LEU A 28 -3.25 -8.30 5.69
N ILE A 29 -2.48 -7.29 6.10
CA ILE A 29 -1.17 -7.50 6.70
C ILE A 29 -1.26 -8.28 8.01
N SER A 30 -2.35 -8.09 8.77
CA SER A 30 -2.55 -8.78 10.04
C SER A 30 -2.61 -10.29 9.91
N ARG A 31 -2.84 -10.81 8.69
CA ARG A 31 -2.83 -12.24 8.42
C ARG A 31 -1.43 -12.80 8.32
N TYR A 32 -0.42 -11.95 8.17
CA TYR A 32 0.96 -12.37 7.90
C TYR A 32 1.92 -12.03 9.02
N VAL A 33 1.67 -10.95 9.76
CA VAL A 33 2.61 -10.45 10.78
C VAL A 33 1.89 -10.25 12.11
N PRO A 34 2.64 -10.24 13.23
CA PRO A 34 2.05 -9.98 14.55
C PRO A 34 1.36 -8.63 14.61
N GLN A 35 0.32 -8.53 15.42
CA GLN A 35 -0.52 -7.35 15.52
C GLN A 35 0.28 -6.08 15.81
N GLY A 36 1.30 -6.16 16.66
CA GLY A 36 2.12 -5.00 17.02
C GLY A 36 2.95 -4.46 15.86
N ASP A 37 3.20 -5.28 14.84
CA ASP A 37 4.03 -4.89 13.69
C ASP A 37 3.19 -4.44 12.49
N VAL A 38 1.86 -4.61 12.55
CA VAL A 38 0.99 -4.25 11.43
C VAL A 38 1.12 -2.80 11.02
N PRO A 39 1.11 -1.82 11.95
CA PRO A 39 1.23 -0.41 11.54
C PRO A 39 2.51 -0.11 10.77
N ASP A 40 3.63 -0.67 11.19
CA ASP A 40 4.92 -0.41 10.53
C ASP A 40 4.95 -1.00 9.14
N VAL A 41 4.47 -2.24 8.98
CA VAL A 41 4.44 -2.90 7.67
C VAL A 41 3.46 -2.19 6.75
N ALA A 42 2.30 -1.77 7.26
CA ALA A 42 1.33 -1.03 6.47
C ALA A 42 1.91 0.29 5.97
N GLN A 43 2.61 1.01 6.86
CA GLN A 43 3.25 2.27 6.47
C GLN A 43 4.28 2.05 5.37
N GLU A 44 5.11 1.03 5.49
CA GLU A 44 6.10 0.72 4.45
C GLU A 44 5.43 0.35 3.12
N ALA A 45 4.31 -0.38 3.18
CA ALA A 45 3.56 -0.71 1.97
C ALA A 45 3.06 0.55 1.26
N PHE A 46 2.54 1.52 2.01
CA PHE A 46 2.09 2.78 1.42
C PHE A 46 3.24 3.63 0.90
N ILE A 47 4.38 3.64 1.57
CA ILE A 47 5.57 4.34 1.08
C ILE A 47 6.01 3.73 -0.25
N LYS A 48 6.06 2.41 -0.34
CA LYS A 48 6.42 1.72 -1.58
C LYS A 48 5.41 2.05 -2.68
N ALA A 49 4.12 2.03 -2.35
CA ALA A 49 3.07 2.36 -3.29
C ALA A 49 3.23 3.79 -3.82
N TYR A 50 3.52 4.74 -2.95
CA TYR A 50 3.72 6.12 -3.36
C TYR A 50 4.88 6.25 -4.35
N ARG A 51 5.99 5.57 -4.05
CA ARG A 51 7.17 5.61 -4.92
C ARG A 51 6.93 4.94 -6.26
N ALA A 52 6.07 3.91 -6.30
CA ALA A 52 5.84 3.11 -7.50
C ALA A 52 4.60 3.52 -8.28
N ILE A 53 3.82 4.49 -7.78
CA ILE A 53 2.52 4.80 -8.38
C ILE A 53 2.65 5.32 -9.82
N GLY A 54 3.78 5.92 -10.16
CA GLY A 54 4.01 6.36 -11.53
C GLY A 54 4.06 5.22 -12.54
N SER A 55 4.34 3.98 -12.08
CA SER A 55 4.39 2.82 -12.96
C SER A 55 3.06 2.06 -13.02
N PHE A 56 2.07 2.48 -12.23
CA PHE A 56 0.74 1.86 -12.30
C PHE A 56 0.05 2.25 -13.59
N ARG A 57 -0.30 1.26 -14.41
CA ARG A 57 -0.84 1.49 -15.76
C ARG A 57 -2.34 1.23 -15.89
N GLY A 58 -2.99 0.82 -14.81
CA GLY A 58 -4.41 0.52 -14.87
C GLY A 58 -4.74 -0.85 -15.43
N ASP A 59 -3.75 -1.74 -15.54
CA ASP A 59 -3.97 -3.12 -16.01
C ASP A 59 -4.80 -3.93 -15.02
N SER A 60 -4.87 -3.49 -13.78
CA SER A 60 -5.70 -4.07 -12.74
C SER A 60 -6.35 -2.94 -11.95
N GLU A 61 -7.29 -3.30 -11.06
CA GLU A 61 -7.83 -2.35 -10.11
C GLU A 61 -6.71 -1.82 -9.23
N PHE A 62 -6.80 -0.55 -8.83
CA PHE A 62 -5.77 0.04 -7.96
C PHE A 62 -5.58 -0.77 -6.68
N TYR A 63 -6.68 -1.21 -6.06
CA TYR A 63 -6.58 -1.99 -4.83
C TYR A 63 -5.85 -3.31 -5.06
N THR A 64 -6.05 -3.96 -6.19
CA THR A 64 -5.34 -5.20 -6.51
C THR A 64 -3.84 -4.97 -6.59
N TRP A 65 -3.43 -3.86 -7.21
CA TRP A 65 -2.03 -3.47 -7.31
C TRP A 65 -1.45 -3.16 -5.92
N LEU A 66 -2.18 -2.39 -5.12
CA LEU A 66 -1.77 -2.06 -3.76
C LEU A 66 -1.69 -3.32 -2.88
N TYR A 67 -2.64 -4.22 -3.02
CA TYR A 67 -2.68 -5.49 -2.31
C TYR A 67 -1.39 -6.28 -2.55
N ARG A 68 -0.93 -6.37 -3.79
CA ARG A 68 0.31 -7.09 -4.13
C ARG A 68 1.52 -6.46 -3.44
N ILE A 69 1.58 -5.15 -3.40
CA ILE A 69 2.65 -4.45 -2.69
C ILE A 69 2.61 -4.78 -1.20
N ALA A 70 1.43 -4.76 -0.59
CA ALA A 70 1.26 -5.05 0.83
C ALA A 70 1.66 -6.48 1.17
N VAL A 71 1.23 -7.46 0.36
CA VAL A 71 1.60 -8.86 0.57
C VAL A 71 3.11 -9.05 0.44
N ASN A 72 3.73 -8.43 -0.56
CA ASN A 72 5.17 -8.53 -0.74
C ASN A 72 5.93 -7.94 0.44
N LYS A 73 5.48 -6.81 0.98
CA LYS A 73 6.11 -6.20 2.16
C LYS A 73 5.97 -7.09 3.38
N ALA A 74 4.80 -7.69 3.59
CA ALA A 74 4.60 -8.62 4.70
C ALA A 74 5.50 -9.84 4.58
N ASN A 75 5.64 -10.40 3.38
CA ASN A 75 6.51 -11.55 3.15
C ASN A 75 7.98 -11.21 3.38
N ILE A 76 8.43 -10.05 2.94
CA ILE A 76 9.80 -9.58 3.18
C ILE A 76 10.04 -9.43 4.68
N TYR A 77 9.09 -8.87 5.40
CA TYR A 77 9.17 -8.71 6.84
C TYR A 77 9.34 -10.07 7.53
N LEU A 78 8.52 -11.06 7.14
CA LEU A 78 8.58 -12.40 7.74
C LEU A 78 9.94 -13.08 7.49
N VAL A 79 10.49 -12.92 6.29
CA VAL A 79 11.79 -13.49 5.94
C VAL A 79 12.91 -12.83 6.75
N ALA A 80 12.77 -11.56 7.07
CA ALA A 80 13.80 -10.81 7.79
C ALA A 80 13.80 -11.08 9.30
N GLN A 81 12.79 -11.78 9.83
CA GLN A 81 12.71 -12.08 11.27
C GLN A 81 13.70 -13.15 11.72
#